data_8d68794517fde9718e309e2664eb50ad
#
_entry.id   8d68794517fde9718e309e2664eb50ad
#
_cell.length_a   1.000
_cell.length_b   1.000
_cell.length_c   1.000
_cell.angle_alpha   90.00
_cell.angle_beta   90.00
_cell.angle_gamma   90.00
#
_symmetry.space_group_name_H-M   'P 1'
#
loop_
_entity.id
_entity.type
_entity.pdbx_description
1 polymer ?
#
loop_
_entity_poly.entity_id
_entity_poly.type
_entity_poly.pdbx_seq_one_letter_code
_entity_poly.pdbx_strand_id
1 'polypeptide(L)'
;MFVADLIIGGHNVSLTDLIVTLIGLIILWIVVSIPVWLAGKAVTGGKATFGDALLATLAGPIVYFIVSFLVGFFLNALIGSVAFVLGYILALIAWIWVFKASFRTGWLSAIAIAILAWVLFIVLSIIVGALFGIAYPSPFFPKI
;
A
#
# COMPACT_ATOMS: atom_id res chain seq x y z
N MET A 1 14.82 -20.96 -6.82
CA MET A 1 16.27 -20.88 -6.92
C MET A 1 16.72 -20.75 -8.35
N PHE A 2 16.67 -21.82 -9.11
CA PHE A 2 17.09 -21.80 -10.50
C PHE A 2 16.24 -20.89 -11.37
N VAL A 3 14.94 -20.72 -11.08
CA VAL A 3 14.07 -19.78 -11.80
C VAL A 3 14.52 -18.34 -11.53
N ALA A 4 14.87 -18.02 -10.30
CA ALA A 4 15.40 -16.71 -9.94
C ALA A 4 16.77 -16.47 -10.60
N ASP A 5 17.62 -17.46 -10.66
CA ASP A 5 18.92 -17.38 -11.34
C ASP A 5 18.75 -17.14 -12.84
N LEU A 6 17.77 -17.80 -13.46
CA LEU A 6 17.45 -17.61 -14.87
C LEU A 6 16.92 -16.21 -15.17
N ILE A 7 16.09 -15.68 -14.28
CA ILE A 7 15.46 -14.35 -14.45
C ILE A 7 16.44 -13.23 -14.13
N ILE A 8 17.26 -13.40 -13.08
CA ILE A 8 18.12 -12.34 -12.54
C ILE A 8 19.54 -12.41 -13.12
N GLY A 9 19.80 -13.37 -14.01
CA GLY A 9 21.06 -13.37 -14.77
C GLY A 9 22.31 -13.62 -13.95
N GLY A 10 22.28 -14.59 -13.03
CA GLY A 10 23.47 -15.01 -12.29
C GLY A 10 23.53 -14.59 -10.84
N HIS A 11 22.52 -13.95 -10.31
CA HIS A 11 22.43 -13.73 -8.86
C HIS A 11 21.94 -15.00 -8.18
N ASN A 12 22.76 -15.56 -7.32
CA ASN A 12 22.40 -16.74 -6.56
C ASN A 12 21.44 -16.35 -5.43
N VAL A 13 20.15 -16.51 -5.68
CA VAL A 13 19.14 -16.33 -4.64
C VAL A 13 18.97 -17.66 -3.92
N SER A 14 19.37 -17.74 -2.67
CA SER A 14 19.21 -18.94 -1.86
C SER A 14 17.78 -19.07 -1.34
N LEU A 15 17.41 -20.28 -0.91
CA LEU A 15 16.13 -20.52 -0.24
C LEU A 15 16.02 -19.66 1.03
N THR A 16 17.14 -19.47 1.75
CA THR A 16 17.19 -18.61 2.93
C THR A 16 16.83 -17.16 2.59
N ASP A 17 17.34 -16.64 1.47
CA ASP A 17 17.04 -15.28 1.02
C ASP A 17 15.55 -15.11 0.72
N LEU A 18 14.93 -16.11 0.10
CA LEU A 18 13.48 -16.10 -0.15
C LEU A 18 12.68 -16.10 1.14
N ILE A 19 13.06 -16.93 2.11
CA ILE A 19 12.38 -17.02 3.41
C ILE A 19 12.52 -15.69 4.16
N VAL A 20 13.72 -15.12 4.22
CA VAL A 20 13.98 -13.84 4.89
C VAL A 20 13.17 -12.73 4.23
N THR A 21 13.12 -12.71 2.90
CA THR A 21 12.32 -11.70 2.16
C THR A 21 10.85 -11.83 2.46
N LEU A 22 10.30 -13.04 2.46
CA LEU A 22 8.89 -13.28 2.77
C LEU A 22 8.54 -12.85 4.19
N ILE A 23 9.37 -13.20 5.16
CA ILE A 23 9.18 -12.78 6.56
C ILE A 23 9.22 -11.26 6.66
N GLY A 24 10.18 -10.62 5.98
CA GLY A 24 10.30 -9.18 5.95
C GLY A 24 9.06 -8.49 5.36
N LEU A 25 8.50 -9.04 4.29
CA LEU A 25 7.28 -8.53 3.68
C LEU A 25 6.06 -8.67 4.59
N ILE A 26 5.95 -9.79 5.30
CA ILE A 26 4.87 -10.01 6.27
C ILE A 26 4.98 -9.00 7.42
N ILE A 27 6.17 -8.80 7.95
CA ILE A 27 6.42 -7.82 9.01
C ILE A 27 6.08 -6.41 8.52
N LEU A 28 6.52 -6.06 7.31
CA LEU A 28 6.23 -4.76 6.71
C LEU A 28 4.71 -4.56 6.56
N TRP A 29 4.00 -5.57 6.10
CA TRP A 29 2.55 -5.53 5.97
C TRP A 29 1.87 -5.27 7.32
N ILE A 30 2.29 -5.98 8.36
CA ILE A 30 1.76 -5.79 9.71
C ILE A 30 2.04 -4.35 10.20
N VAL A 31 3.26 -3.87 9.99
CA VAL A 31 3.66 -2.51 10.43
C VAL A 31 2.87 -1.43 9.68
N VAL A 32 2.69 -1.57 8.38
CA VAL A 32 1.92 -0.62 7.56
C VAL A 32 0.44 -0.64 7.94
N SER A 33 -0.06 -1.77 8.43
CA SER A 33 -1.44 -1.87 8.88
C SER A 33 -1.74 -1.08 10.16
N ILE A 34 -0.72 -0.76 10.95
CA ILE A 34 -0.90 0.00 12.21
C ILE A 34 -1.47 1.40 11.97
N PRO A 35 -0.91 2.25 11.08
CA PRO A 35 -1.51 3.56 10.78
C PRO A 35 -2.94 3.45 10.25
N VAL A 36 -3.21 2.46 9.41
CA VAL A 36 -4.54 2.22 8.85
C VAL A 36 -5.53 1.83 9.95
N TRP A 37 -5.11 0.98 10.87
CA TRP A 37 -5.92 0.59 12.02
C TRP A 37 -6.23 1.78 12.92
N LEU A 38 -5.22 2.60 13.23
CA LEU A 38 -5.41 3.79 14.07
C LEU A 38 -6.36 4.78 13.41
N ALA A 39 -6.22 5.01 12.11
CA ALA A 39 -7.12 5.84 11.34
C ALA A 39 -8.55 5.29 11.36
N GLY A 40 -8.70 3.99 11.16
CA GLY A 40 -9.97 3.30 11.23
C GLY A 40 -10.63 3.45 12.60
N LYS A 41 -9.87 3.25 13.67
CA LYS A 41 -10.38 3.43 15.05
C LYS A 41 -10.84 4.86 15.29
N ALA A 42 -10.07 5.84 14.84
CA ALA A 42 -10.43 7.25 15.04
C ALA A 42 -11.72 7.61 14.32
N VAL A 43 -11.89 7.14 13.08
CA VAL A 43 -13.06 7.48 12.26
C VAL A 43 -14.31 6.69 12.68
N THR A 44 -14.14 5.44 13.10
CA THR A 44 -15.27 4.55 13.47
C THR A 44 -15.64 4.62 14.94
N GLY A 45 -14.97 5.46 15.74
CA GLY A 45 -15.23 5.55 17.17
C GLY A 45 -14.80 4.32 17.96
N GLY A 46 -13.72 3.67 17.52
CA GLY A 46 -13.14 2.54 18.21
C GLY A 46 -13.64 1.16 17.74
N LYS A 47 -14.53 1.12 16.74
CA LYS A 47 -15.11 -0.13 16.23
C LYS A 47 -14.18 -0.91 15.30
N ALA A 48 -13.19 -0.23 14.69
CA ALA A 48 -12.27 -0.87 13.76
C ALA A 48 -11.33 -1.83 14.49
N THR A 49 -11.13 -3.01 13.92
CA THR A 49 -10.20 -4.01 14.44
C THR A 49 -8.90 -3.99 13.64
N PHE A 50 -7.83 -4.54 14.21
CA PHE A 50 -6.56 -4.70 13.51
C PHE A 50 -6.71 -5.63 12.29
N GLY A 51 -7.56 -6.65 12.39
CA GLY A 51 -7.89 -7.53 11.27
C GLY A 51 -8.51 -6.79 10.10
N ASP A 52 -9.38 -5.79 10.37
CA ASP A 52 -9.94 -4.94 9.31
C ASP A 52 -8.85 -4.17 8.57
N ALA A 53 -7.86 -3.65 9.29
CA ALA A 53 -6.73 -2.95 8.71
C ALA A 53 -5.82 -3.88 7.91
N LEU A 54 -5.55 -5.08 8.42
CA LEU A 54 -4.78 -6.09 7.68
C LEU A 54 -5.46 -6.45 6.36
N LEU A 55 -6.77 -6.63 6.39
CA LEU A 55 -7.55 -6.92 5.19
C LEU A 55 -7.50 -5.74 4.21
N ALA A 56 -7.70 -4.53 4.69
CA ALA A 56 -7.71 -3.34 3.84
C ALA A 56 -6.35 -3.10 3.17
N THR A 57 -5.27 -3.27 3.91
CA THR A 57 -3.91 -3.07 3.39
C THR A 57 -3.46 -4.16 2.43
N LEU A 58 -4.03 -5.35 2.54
CA LEU A 58 -3.76 -6.44 1.60
C LEU A 58 -4.65 -6.35 0.36
N ALA A 59 -5.95 -6.21 0.56
CA ALA A 59 -6.93 -6.21 -0.53
C ALA A 59 -6.90 -4.92 -1.36
N GLY A 60 -6.61 -3.77 -0.72
CA GLY A 60 -6.59 -2.48 -1.41
C GLY A 60 -5.66 -2.44 -2.61
N PRO A 61 -4.37 -2.70 -2.44
CA PRO A 61 -3.42 -2.73 -3.56
C PRO A 61 -3.77 -3.76 -4.63
N ILE A 62 -4.26 -4.93 -4.23
CA ILE A 62 -4.65 -5.99 -5.16
C ILE A 62 -5.81 -5.52 -6.04
N VAL A 63 -6.85 -4.98 -5.44
CA VAL A 63 -8.02 -4.45 -6.17
C VAL A 63 -7.61 -3.27 -7.05
N TYR A 64 -6.80 -2.37 -6.51
CA TYR A 64 -6.26 -1.24 -7.27
C TYR A 64 -5.54 -1.70 -8.54
N PHE A 65 -4.65 -2.68 -8.39
CA PHE A 65 -3.87 -3.20 -9.51
C PHE A 65 -4.75 -3.87 -10.55
N ILE A 66 -5.71 -4.70 -10.12
CA ILE A 66 -6.63 -5.39 -11.02
C ILE A 66 -7.47 -4.39 -11.80
N VAL A 67 -8.07 -3.41 -11.12
CA VAL A 67 -8.94 -2.42 -11.76
C VAL A 67 -8.16 -1.55 -12.73
N SER A 68 -6.99 -1.04 -12.32
CA SER A 68 -6.17 -0.19 -13.19
C SER A 68 -5.70 -0.94 -14.43
N PHE A 69 -5.31 -2.21 -14.27
CA PHE A 69 -4.88 -3.04 -15.39
C PHE A 69 -6.04 -3.32 -16.35
N LEU A 70 -7.17 -3.79 -15.84
CA LEU A 70 -8.32 -4.16 -16.68
C LEU A 70 -8.87 -2.93 -17.42
N VAL A 71 -9.11 -1.85 -16.72
CA VAL A 71 -9.67 -0.64 -17.33
C VAL A 71 -8.67 -0.03 -18.31
N GLY A 72 -7.42 0.11 -17.90
CA GLY A 72 -6.37 0.65 -18.77
C GLY A 72 -6.19 -0.18 -20.03
N PHE A 73 -6.10 -1.49 -19.89
CA PHE A 73 -5.87 -2.39 -21.01
C PHE A 73 -7.05 -2.41 -21.99
N PHE A 74 -8.26 -2.61 -21.48
CA PHE A 74 -9.43 -2.75 -22.36
C PHE A 74 -9.85 -1.43 -23.00
N LEU A 75 -9.84 -0.34 -22.25
CA LEU A 75 -10.24 0.95 -22.80
C LEU A 75 -9.14 1.59 -23.65
N ASN A 76 -7.90 1.22 -23.50
CA ASN A 76 -6.81 1.73 -24.32
C ASN A 76 -7.04 1.46 -25.81
N ALA A 77 -7.66 0.33 -26.13
CA ALA A 77 -8.00 -0.02 -27.50
C ALA A 77 -9.08 0.89 -28.10
N LEU A 78 -9.91 1.51 -27.24
CA LEU A 78 -11.04 2.35 -27.67
C LEU A 78 -10.71 3.84 -27.67
N ILE A 79 -10.02 4.34 -26.65
CA ILE A 79 -9.82 5.77 -26.42
C ILE A 79 -8.35 6.16 -26.27
N GLY A 80 -7.42 5.23 -26.47
CA GLY A 80 -6.00 5.50 -26.39
C GLY A 80 -5.49 5.73 -24.96
N SER A 81 -4.44 6.52 -24.82
CA SER A 81 -3.74 6.74 -23.54
C SER A 81 -4.61 7.37 -22.44
N VAL A 82 -5.70 8.03 -22.77
CA VAL A 82 -6.65 8.57 -21.80
C VAL A 82 -7.25 7.44 -20.94
N ALA A 83 -7.30 6.23 -21.46
CA ALA A 83 -7.78 5.05 -20.73
C ALA A 83 -6.98 4.78 -19.45
N PHE A 84 -5.67 5.05 -19.44
CA PHE A 84 -4.86 4.85 -18.25
C PHE A 84 -5.21 5.82 -17.14
N VAL A 85 -5.56 7.07 -17.48
CA VAL A 85 -6.03 8.06 -16.50
C VAL A 85 -7.35 7.62 -15.90
N LEU A 86 -8.29 7.17 -16.71
CA LEU A 86 -9.58 6.65 -16.23
C LEU A 86 -9.39 5.40 -15.38
N GLY A 87 -8.51 4.50 -15.79
CA GLY A 87 -8.16 3.31 -15.02
C GLY A 87 -7.60 3.65 -13.65
N TYR A 88 -6.73 4.64 -13.59
CA TYR A 88 -6.15 5.13 -12.34
C TYR A 88 -7.23 5.68 -11.40
N ILE A 89 -8.11 6.53 -11.91
CA ILE A 89 -9.20 7.13 -11.12
C ILE A 89 -10.14 6.05 -10.59
N LEU A 90 -10.56 5.13 -11.46
CA LEU A 90 -11.43 4.03 -11.06
C LEU A 90 -10.76 3.11 -10.04
N ALA A 91 -9.46 2.87 -10.19
CA ALA A 91 -8.68 2.07 -9.25
C ALA A 91 -8.62 2.73 -7.86
N LEU A 92 -8.46 4.05 -7.81
CA LEU A 92 -8.51 4.78 -6.54
C LEU A 92 -9.88 4.67 -5.87
N ILE A 93 -10.95 4.80 -6.64
CA ILE A 93 -12.31 4.63 -6.14
C ILE A 93 -12.50 3.20 -5.61
N ALA A 94 -12.01 2.20 -6.33
CA ALA A 94 -12.08 0.81 -5.90
C ALA A 94 -11.28 0.58 -4.61
N TRP A 95 -10.13 1.22 -4.45
CA TRP A 95 -9.34 1.13 -3.22
C TRP A 95 -10.11 1.72 -2.03
N ILE A 96 -10.73 2.87 -2.21
CA ILE A 96 -11.59 3.48 -1.18
C ILE A 96 -12.76 2.55 -0.86
N TRP A 97 -13.33 1.90 -1.86
CA TRP A 97 -14.38 0.90 -1.65
C TRP A 97 -13.88 -0.26 -0.79
N VAL A 98 -12.66 -0.71 -0.98
CA VAL A 98 -12.05 -1.75 -0.12
C VAL A 98 -12.00 -1.28 1.32
N PHE A 99 -11.62 -0.04 1.58
CA PHE A 99 -11.64 0.53 2.93
C PHE A 99 -13.07 0.56 3.49
N LYS A 100 -14.02 1.00 2.69
CA LYS A 100 -15.44 0.99 3.06
C LYS A 100 -15.90 -0.40 3.46
N ALA A 101 -15.59 -1.40 2.66
CA ALA A 101 -15.98 -2.78 2.92
C ALA A 101 -15.25 -3.39 4.12
N SER A 102 -13.95 -3.14 4.24
CA SER A 102 -13.12 -3.70 5.32
C SER A 102 -13.49 -3.15 6.69
N PHE A 103 -13.74 -1.85 6.77
CA PHE A 103 -14.11 -1.18 8.02
C PHE A 103 -15.63 -1.08 8.22
N ARG A 104 -16.41 -1.56 7.26
CA ARG A 104 -17.89 -1.58 7.34
C ARG A 104 -18.46 -0.18 7.62
N THR A 105 -18.01 0.78 6.85
CA THR A 105 -18.39 2.20 6.98
C THR A 105 -19.01 2.73 5.70
N GLY A 106 -19.42 3.99 5.71
CA GLY A 106 -19.87 4.69 4.50
C GLY A 106 -18.69 5.21 3.67
N TRP A 107 -19.00 5.75 2.50
CA TRP A 107 -17.99 6.28 1.58
C TRP A 107 -17.19 7.43 2.18
N LEU A 108 -17.87 8.35 2.85
CA LEU A 108 -17.23 9.51 3.46
C LEU A 108 -16.27 9.09 4.57
N SER A 109 -16.68 8.13 5.39
CA SER A 109 -15.82 7.58 6.44
C SER A 109 -14.62 6.83 5.83
N ALA A 110 -14.81 6.10 4.75
CA ALA A 110 -13.72 5.41 4.06
C ALA A 110 -12.69 6.39 3.50
N ILE A 111 -13.13 7.50 2.91
CA ILE A 111 -12.25 8.56 2.43
C ILE A 111 -11.48 9.19 3.60
N ALA A 112 -12.17 9.44 4.71
CA ALA A 112 -11.54 9.99 5.92
C ALA A 112 -10.48 9.04 6.48
N ILE A 113 -10.74 7.73 6.51
CA ILE A 113 -9.78 6.72 6.95
C ILE A 113 -8.55 6.72 6.03
N ALA A 114 -8.76 6.77 4.72
CA ALA A 114 -7.68 6.77 3.75
C ALA A 114 -6.77 7.99 3.91
N ILE A 115 -7.34 9.16 4.04
CA ILE A 115 -6.59 10.41 4.21
C ILE A 115 -5.83 10.39 5.54
N LEU A 116 -6.50 10.02 6.63
CA LEU A 116 -5.90 9.99 7.96
C LEU A 116 -4.79 8.92 8.03
N ALA A 117 -5.00 7.76 7.44
CA ALA A 117 -3.97 6.72 7.37
C ALA A 117 -2.73 7.21 6.63
N TRP A 118 -2.93 7.94 5.54
CA TRP A 118 -1.82 8.50 4.76
C TRP A 118 -1.03 9.52 5.57
N VAL A 119 -1.71 10.42 6.27
CA VAL A 119 -1.07 11.40 7.16
C VAL A 119 -0.31 10.71 8.28
N LEU A 120 -0.92 9.72 8.93
CA LEU A 120 -0.26 8.96 10.00
C LEU A 120 0.96 8.19 9.47
N PHE A 121 0.87 7.66 8.27
CA PHE A 121 2.00 6.97 7.64
C PHE A 121 3.17 7.92 7.39
N ILE A 122 2.91 9.14 6.92
CA ILE A 122 3.95 10.15 6.72
C ILE A 122 4.59 10.53 8.06
N VAL A 123 3.78 10.81 9.08
CA VAL A 123 4.28 11.16 10.41
C VAL A 123 5.14 10.04 10.98
N LEU A 124 4.67 8.81 10.89
CA LEU A 124 5.41 7.64 11.37
C LEU A 124 6.73 7.47 10.62
N SER A 125 6.73 7.68 9.32
CA SER A 125 7.95 7.59 8.49
C SER A 125 8.98 8.65 8.89
N ILE A 126 8.54 9.85 9.20
CA ILE A 126 9.42 10.92 9.67
C ILE A 126 10.01 10.56 11.03
N ILE A 127 9.20 10.08 11.95
CA ILE A 127 9.66 9.70 13.30
C ILE A 127 10.67 8.55 13.21
N VAL A 128 10.38 7.53 12.46
CA VAL A 128 11.28 6.37 12.28
C VAL A 128 12.60 6.82 11.64
N GLY A 129 12.54 7.66 10.61
CA GLY A 129 13.72 8.19 9.95
C GLY A 129 14.58 9.00 10.91
N ALA A 130 13.98 9.83 11.77
CA ALA A 130 14.69 10.62 12.74
C ALA A 130 15.32 9.76 13.84
N LEU A 131 14.60 8.75 14.35
CA LEU A 131 15.07 7.90 15.42
C LEU A 131 16.23 7.00 15.01
N PHE A 132 16.18 6.46 13.79
CA PHE A 132 17.20 5.55 13.32
C PHE A 132 18.33 6.25 12.56
N GLY A 133 18.26 7.57 12.42
CA GLY A 133 19.28 8.32 11.71
C GLY A 133 19.42 7.91 10.25
N ILE A 134 18.36 7.36 9.66
CA ILE A 134 18.35 7.01 8.25
C ILE A 134 18.32 8.33 7.48
N ALA A 135 19.49 8.73 6.99
CA ALA A 135 19.59 9.90 6.15
C ALA A 135 19.01 9.54 4.77
N TYR A 136 17.78 9.95 4.52
CA TYR A 136 17.33 10.01 3.15
C TYR A 136 18.20 11.05 2.44
N PRO A 137 18.74 10.74 1.25
CA PRO A 137 19.41 11.75 0.47
C PRO A 137 18.39 12.81 0.09
N SER A 138 18.34 13.84 0.89
CA SER A 138 17.48 14.99 0.65
C SER A 138 18.35 16.16 0.20
N PRO A 139 17.99 16.86 -0.88
CA PRO A 139 18.70 18.06 -1.27
C PRO A 139 18.58 19.19 -0.24
N PHE A 140 17.65 19.07 0.71
CA PHE A 140 17.41 20.08 1.73
C PHE A 140 18.26 19.87 2.99
N PHE A 141 18.80 18.67 3.18
CA PHE A 141 19.63 18.36 4.35
C PHE A 141 21.00 17.89 3.88
N PRO A 142 22.03 18.72 4.02
CA PRO A 142 23.38 18.31 3.67
C PRO A 142 23.80 17.13 4.55
N LYS A 143 24.49 16.18 3.96
CA LYS A 143 25.11 15.11 4.71
C LYS A 143 26.12 15.70 5.69
N ILE A 144 25.91 15.41 6.93
CA ILE A 144 26.86 15.75 7.98
C ILE A 144 27.86 14.61 8.11
#